data_4c1ba3ed94e27f13ff13380ec6ebab5a
#
_entry.id   4c1ba3ed94e27f13ff13380ec6ebab5a
#
_cell.length_a   1.000
_cell.length_b   1.000
_cell.length_c   1.000
_cell.angle_alpha   90.00
_cell.angle_beta   90.00
_cell.angle_gamma   90.00
#
_symmetry.space_group_name_H-M   'P 1'
#
loop_
_entity.id
_entity.type
_entity.pdbx_description
1 polymer ?
#
loop_
_entity_poly.entity_id
_entity_poly.type
_entity_poly.pdbx_seq_one_letter_code
_entity_poly.pdbx_strand_id
1 'polypeptide(L)'
;MTAFGLESDKKQAVHIESSHAEADYKKGTTTYTGDVLLTQGSLKIQADQLIIYRGDQGVKSVIAKGLPARFQQQPFIDKPPVYANALTITYDLVSEVLLLDGDVLIELDGSTHQGARYEYNLQTQMLNASGDGENRVVVTFDPMAVKPSLDQNSSPPETNNTPNHQVNPKPDLKPVPGKP
;
A
#
# COMPACT_ATOMS: atom_id res chain seq x y z
N MET A 1 -4.60 -13.95 1.17
CA MET A 1 -5.52 -13.11 0.36
C MET A 1 -5.61 -11.75 1.03
N THR A 2 -4.80 -10.82 0.60
CA THR A 2 -4.86 -9.43 1.09
C THR A 2 -5.72 -8.65 0.12
N ALA A 3 -7.03 -8.62 0.43
CA ALA A 3 -7.94 -7.77 -0.29
C ALA A 3 -7.59 -6.31 -0.06
N PHE A 4 -7.60 -5.53 -1.11
CA PHE A 4 -7.55 -4.07 -1.01
C PHE A 4 -8.85 -3.62 -0.32
N GLY A 5 -8.72 -3.11 0.91
CA GLY A 5 -9.85 -2.75 1.77
C GLY A 5 -10.17 -3.76 2.87
N LEU A 6 -10.92 -3.29 3.85
CA LEU A 6 -11.33 -4.11 4.99
C LEU A 6 -12.26 -5.24 4.51
N GLU A 7 -12.06 -6.45 5.02
CA GLU A 7 -12.98 -7.58 4.77
C GLU A 7 -14.43 -7.26 5.19
N SER A 8 -14.60 -6.38 6.18
CA SER A 8 -15.91 -5.85 6.59
C SER A 8 -16.58 -5.03 5.50
N ASP A 9 -15.81 -4.32 4.65
CA ASP A 9 -16.36 -3.45 3.61
C ASP A 9 -17.08 -4.25 2.53
N LYS A 10 -16.53 -5.40 2.14
CA LYS A 10 -17.14 -6.30 1.14
C LYS A 10 -18.52 -6.81 1.53
N LYS A 11 -18.84 -6.81 2.83
CA LYS A 11 -20.14 -7.24 3.36
C LYS A 11 -21.15 -6.09 3.46
N GLN A 12 -20.70 -4.86 3.26
CA GLN A 12 -21.53 -3.67 3.28
C GLN A 12 -22.25 -3.49 1.95
N ALA A 13 -23.44 -2.90 2.01
CA ALA A 13 -24.18 -2.54 0.82
C ALA A 13 -23.41 -1.48 0.01
N VAL A 14 -23.38 -1.64 -1.30
CA VAL A 14 -22.93 -0.60 -2.22
C VAL A 14 -24.05 0.42 -2.37
N HIS A 15 -23.73 1.68 -2.11
CA HIS A 15 -24.64 2.80 -2.28
C HIS A 15 -24.10 3.74 -3.35
N ILE A 16 -24.95 4.14 -4.31
CA ILE A 16 -24.56 5.03 -5.41
C ILE A 16 -25.57 6.15 -5.52
N GLU A 17 -25.07 7.37 -5.47
CA GLU A 17 -25.82 8.60 -5.72
C GLU A 17 -25.31 9.24 -7.01
N SER A 18 -26.23 9.81 -7.80
CA SER A 18 -25.89 10.53 -9.04
C SER A 18 -27.08 11.36 -9.50
N SER A 19 -26.85 12.34 -10.36
CA SER A 19 -27.93 13.12 -10.97
C SER A 19 -28.71 12.32 -12.01
N HIS A 20 -28.06 11.37 -12.69
CA HIS A 20 -28.66 10.57 -13.75
C HIS A 20 -28.08 9.16 -13.76
N ALA A 21 -28.92 8.16 -14.09
CA ALA A 21 -28.53 6.78 -14.27
C ALA A 21 -29.18 6.17 -15.50
N GLU A 22 -28.39 5.44 -16.30
CA GLU A 22 -28.84 4.72 -17.48
C GLU A 22 -28.33 3.28 -17.41
N ALA A 23 -29.20 2.29 -17.62
CA ALA A 23 -28.86 0.88 -17.62
C ALA A 23 -29.15 0.25 -18.98
N ASP A 24 -28.13 -0.31 -19.61
CA ASP A 24 -28.24 -1.15 -20.81
C ASP A 24 -28.10 -2.63 -20.41
N TYR A 25 -29.23 -3.27 -20.19
CA TYR A 25 -29.26 -4.69 -19.76
C TYR A 25 -28.74 -5.65 -20.86
N LYS A 26 -28.77 -5.25 -22.13
CA LYS A 26 -28.27 -6.09 -23.24
C LYS A 26 -26.75 -6.10 -23.26
N LYS A 27 -26.12 -4.96 -22.95
CA LYS A 27 -24.68 -4.81 -22.85
C LYS A 27 -24.12 -5.12 -21.46
N GLY A 28 -24.99 -5.28 -20.47
CA GLY A 28 -24.59 -5.47 -19.08
C GLY A 28 -23.92 -4.23 -18.49
N THR A 29 -24.28 -3.02 -18.94
CA THR A 29 -23.66 -1.78 -18.44
C THR A 29 -24.67 -0.92 -17.70
N THR A 30 -24.20 -0.25 -16.65
CA THR A 30 -24.93 0.83 -15.98
C THR A 30 -24.02 2.03 -15.89
N THR A 31 -24.48 3.17 -16.39
CA THR A 31 -23.74 4.44 -16.37
C THR A 31 -24.46 5.42 -15.44
N TYR A 32 -23.72 5.99 -14.52
CA TYR A 32 -24.13 7.05 -13.60
C TYR A 32 -23.41 8.32 -14.00
N THR A 33 -24.09 9.46 -14.00
CA THR A 33 -23.50 10.76 -14.38
C THR A 33 -24.02 11.89 -13.50
N GLY A 34 -23.15 12.87 -13.28
CA GLY A 34 -23.37 14.08 -12.48
C GLY A 34 -23.23 13.84 -11.00
N ASP A 35 -22.14 14.38 -10.43
CA ASP A 35 -21.81 14.34 -9.00
C ASP A 35 -21.91 12.93 -8.41
N VAL A 36 -21.33 11.95 -9.10
CA VAL A 36 -21.45 10.55 -8.71
C VAL A 36 -20.67 10.29 -7.42
N LEU A 37 -21.36 9.70 -6.43
CA LEU A 37 -20.77 9.21 -5.19
C LEU A 37 -21.10 7.72 -5.04
N LEU A 38 -20.06 6.86 -5.02
CA LEU A 38 -20.17 5.46 -4.65
C LEU A 38 -19.55 5.25 -3.28
N THR A 39 -20.25 4.54 -2.41
CA THR A 39 -19.76 4.14 -1.09
C THR A 39 -20.00 2.67 -0.82
N GLN A 40 -19.01 2.02 -0.15
CA GLN A 40 -19.13 0.67 0.40
C GLN A 40 -18.17 0.53 1.59
N GLY A 41 -18.67 0.61 2.80
CA GLY A 41 -17.83 0.66 3.99
C GLY A 41 -16.89 1.86 3.96
N SER A 42 -15.58 1.61 4.01
CA SER A 42 -14.54 2.66 3.92
C SER A 42 -14.25 3.11 2.48
N LEU A 43 -14.68 2.32 1.48
CA LEU A 43 -14.54 2.69 0.07
C LEU A 43 -15.44 3.87 -0.27
N LYS A 44 -14.85 4.88 -0.90
CA LYS A 44 -15.54 6.04 -1.44
C LYS A 44 -14.95 6.40 -2.81
N ILE A 45 -15.80 6.52 -3.80
CA ILE A 45 -15.43 7.00 -5.15
C ILE A 45 -16.30 8.20 -5.48
N GLN A 46 -15.67 9.32 -5.88
CA GLN A 46 -16.33 10.52 -6.39
C GLN A 46 -15.89 10.74 -7.83
N ALA A 47 -16.85 10.99 -8.73
CA ALA A 47 -16.56 11.13 -10.15
C ALA A 47 -17.67 11.93 -10.87
N ASP A 48 -17.37 12.43 -12.06
CA ASP A 48 -18.39 13.03 -12.93
C ASP A 48 -19.21 11.94 -13.64
N GLN A 49 -18.56 10.78 -13.88
CA GLN A 49 -19.19 9.62 -14.50
C GLN A 49 -18.65 8.33 -13.86
N LEU A 50 -19.53 7.38 -13.61
CA LEU A 50 -19.21 6.02 -13.16
C LEU A 50 -19.87 5.01 -14.09
N ILE A 51 -19.11 4.07 -14.64
CA ILE A 51 -19.61 3.02 -15.51
C ILE A 51 -19.35 1.68 -14.83
N ILE A 52 -20.40 0.89 -14.63
CA ILE A 52 -20.32 -0.46 -14.09
C ILE A 52 -20.59 -1.47 -15.20
N TYR A 53 -19.65 -2.37 -15.44
CA TYR A 53 -19.80 -3.50 -16.34
C TYR A 53 -20.12 -4.76 -15.54
N ARG A 54 -21.18 -5.46 -15.97
CA ARG A 54 -21.63 -6.71 -15.35
C ARG A 54 -21.41 -7.86 -16.32
N GLY A 55 -20.96 -8.99 -15.78
CA GLY A 55 -20.93 -10.27 -16.46
C GLY A 55 -21.87 -11.26 -15.80
N ASP A 56 -21.81 -12.53 -16.21
CA ASP A 56 -22.68 -13.59 -15.71
C ASP A 56 -22.54 -13.85 -14.21
N GLN A 57 -21.37 -13.51 -13.63
CA GLN A 57 -21.07 -13.73 -12.21
C GLN A 57 -21.15 -12.45 -11.35
N GLY A 58 -21.72 -11.36 -11.87
CA GLY A 58 -21.84 -10.09 -11.16
C GLY A 58 -21.05 -8.94 -11.79
N VAL A 59 -20.53 -8.02 -10.97
CA VAL A 59 -19.73 -6.89 -11.46
C VAL A 59 -18.37 -7.37 -11.94
N LYS A 60 -18.03 -7.04 -13.18
CA LYS A 60 -16.76 -7.36 -13.84
C LYS A 60 -15.74 -6.24 -13.68
N SER A 61 -16.16 -5.01 -13.95
CA SER A 61 -15.29 -3.84 -13.81
C SER A 61 -16.09 -2.57 -13.52
N VAL A 62 -15.39 -1.62 -12.92
CA VAL A 62 -15.90 -0.27 -12.62
C VAL A 62 -14.92 0.74 -13.20
N ILE A 63 -15.45 1.74 -13.92
CA ILE A 63 -14.65 2.86 -14.45
C ILE A 63 -15.25 4.15 -13.91
N ALA A 64 -14.44 4.92 -13.20
CA ALA A 64 -14.75 6.27 -12.72
C ALA A 64 -13.96 7.30 -13.52
N LYS A 65 -14.63 8.34 -14.02
CA LYS A 65 -14.02 9.45 -14.78
C LYS A 65 -14.40 10.76 -14.13
N GLY A 66 -13.41 11.67 -14.02
CA GLY A 66 -13.61 12.99 -13.42
C GLY A 66 -12.44 13.93 -13.66
N LEU A 67 -12.55 15.18 -13.17
CA LEU A 67 -11.53 16.21 -13.27
C LEU A 67 -11.10 16.75 -11.89
N PRO A 68 -10.50 15.92 -11.01
CA PRO A 68 -10.24 14.48 -11.13
C PRO A 68 -11.38 13.59 -10.58
N ALA A 69 -11.39 12.31 -10.95
CA ALA A 69 -12.03 11.27 -10.16
C ALA A 69 -11.20 11.03 -8.89
N ARG A 70 -11.89 10.77 -7.76
CA ARG A 70 -11.28 10.60 -6.44
C ARG A 70 -11.65 9.26 -5.86
N PHE A 71 -10.65 8.61 -5.28
CA PHE A 71 -10.78 7.33 -4.62
C PHE A 71 -10.27 7.45 -3.19
N GLN A 72 -10.97 6.82 -2.26
CA GLN A 72 -10.56 6.67 -0.87
C GLN A 72 -10.92 5.26 -0.41
N GLN A 73 -10.00 4.60 0.28
CA GLN A 73 -10.27 3.33 0.94
C GLN A 73 -9.30 3.10 2.10
N GLN A 74 -9.76 2.50 3.18
CA GLN A 74 -8.93 2.07 4.29
C GLN A 74 -8.48 0.62 4.04
N PRO A 75 -7.18 0.35 3.82
CA PRO A 75 -6.70 -0.99 3.51
C PRO A 75 -6.70 -1.92 4.73
N PHE A 76 -6.41 -1.38 5.92
CA PHE A 76 -6.35 -2.10 7.20
C PHE A 76 -6.88 -1.22 8.33
N ILE A 77 -7.40 -1.85 9.42
CA ILE A 77 -7.99 -1.14 10.57
C ILE A 77 -6.99 -0.13 11.19
N ASP A 78 -5.71 -0.53 11.29
CA ASP A 78 -4.66 0.27 11.95
C ASP A 78 -3.85 1.13 10.97
N LYS A 79 -4.26 1.22 9.71
CA LYS A 79 -3.59 2.03 8.69
C LYS A 79 -4.46 3.22 8.27
N PRO A 80 -3.85 4.36 7.94
CA PRO A 80 -4.59 5.48 7.39
C PRO A 80 -5.26 5.10 6.06
N PRO A 81 -6.34 5.78 5.68
CA PRO A 81 -6.92 5.61 4.36
C PRO A 81 -5.92 5.94 3.25
N VAL A 82 -6.01 5.20 2.15
CA VAL A 82 -5.35 5.54 0.88
C VAL A 82 -6.26 6.50 0.13
N TYR A 83 -5.69 7.58 -0.37
CA TYR A 83 -6.35 8.53 -1.25
C TYR A 83 -5.69 8.48 -2.62
N ALA A 84 -6.50 8.48 -3.68
CA ALA A 84 -6.00 8.56 -5.05
C ALA A 84 -6.87 9.47 -5.89
N ASN A 85 -6.23 10.25 -6.74
CA ASN A 85 -6.85 11.11 -7.73
C ASN A 85 -6.30 10.73 -9.11
N ALA A 86 -7.16 10.71 -10.13
CA ALA A 86 -6.78 10.50 -11.52
C ALA A 86 -7.88 11.03 -12.44
N LEU A 87 -7.62 11.21 -13.72
CA LEU A 87 -8.68 11.52 -14.69
C LEU A 87 -9.58 10.30 -14.92
N THR A 88 -9.00 9.10 -14.88
CA THR A 88 -9.73 7.84 -15.00
C THR A 88 -9.20 6.84 -13.96
N ILE A 89 -10.12 6.22 -13.23
CA ILE A 89 -9.84 5.13 -12.29
C ILE A 89 -10.60 3.91 -12.79
N THR A 90 -9.90 2.82 -13.10
CA THR A 90 -10.49 1.56 -13.53
C THR A 90 -10.15 0.47 -12.54
N TYR A 91 -11.16 -0.23 -12.04
CA TYR A 91 -10.96 -1.44 -11.26
C TYR A 91 -11.57 -2.64 -12.00
N ASP A 92 -10.71 -3.54 -12.44
CA ASP A 92 -11.10 -4.83 -13.01
C ASP A 92 -11.14 -5.87 -11.89
N LEU A 93 -12.35 -6.34 -11.56
CA LEU A 93 -12.57 -7.27 -10.46
C LEU A 93 -12.19 -8.71 -10.83
N VAL A 94 -12.07 -9.01 -12.13
CA VAL A 94 -11.73 -10.35 -12.62
C VAL A 94 -10.22 -10.58 -12.55
N SER A 95 -9.45 -9.60 -13.04
CA SER A 95 -7.97 -9.64 -12.99
C SER A 95 -7.41 -9.08 -11.67
N GLU A 96 -8.27 -8.47 -10.83
CA GLU A 96 -7.90 -7.76 -9.61
C GLU A 96 -6.84 -6.68 -9.85
N VAL A 97 -7.02 -5.90 -10.92
CA VAL A 97 -6.13 -4.80 -11.32
C VAL A 97 -6.82 -3.48 -11.12
N LEU A 98 -6.17 -2.58 -10.37
CA LEU A 98 -6.52 -1.17 -10.25
C LEU A 98 -5.61 -0.35 -11.15
N LEU A 99 -6.21 0.41 -12.06
CA LEU A 99 -5.54 1.30 -12.99
C LEU A 99 -5.96 2.73 -12.72
N LEU A 100 -4.98 3.61 -12.55
CA LEU A 100 -5.12 5.05 -12.42
C LEU A 100 -4.45 5.67 -13.64
N ASP A 101 -5.14 6.53 -14.39
CA ASP A 101 -4.67 7.09 -15.64
C ASP A 101 -5.00 8.58 -15.72
N GLY A 102 -3.98 9.39 -16.07
CA GLY A 102 -4.03 10.84 -16.21
C GLY A 102 -3.92 11.59 -14.86
N ASP A 103 -2.89 12.40 -14.73
CA ASP A 103 -2.61 13.29 -13.59
C ASP A 103 -2.74 12.58 -12.22
N VAL A 104 -2.08 11.43 -12.11
CA VAL A 104 -2.22 10.57 -10.93
C VAL A 104 -1.52 11.18 -9.73
N LEU A 105 -2.25 11.24 -8.62
CA LEU A 105 -1.76 11.57 -7.28
C LEU A 105 -2.27 10.52 -6.29
N ILE A 106 -1.36 9.85 -5.58
CA ILE A 106 -1.70 8.87 -4.55
C ILE A 106 -1.04 9.28 -3.24
N GLU A 107 -1.82 9.27 -2.16
CA GLU A 107 -1.34 9.43 -0.80
C GLU A 107 -1.51 8.10 -0.06
N LEU A 108 -0.40 7.53 0.38
CA LEU A 108 -0.34 6.21 0.99
C LEU A 108 0.69 6.21 2.12
N ASP A 109 0.26 5.94 3.34
CA ASP A 109 1.11 5.70 4.53
C ASP A 109 2.21 6.77 4.70
N GLY A 110 1.85 8.07 4.53
CA GLY A 110 2.76 9.22 4.64
C GLY A 110 3.67 9.43 3.44
N SER A 111 3.46 8.71 2.35
CA SER A 111 4.13 8.96 1.07
C SER A 111 3.15 9.52 0.03
N THR A 112 3.69 10.35 -0.85
CA THR A 112 2.96 10.90 -2.00
C THR A 112 3.58 10.40 -3.29
N HIS A 113 2.75 9.85 -4.17
CA HIS A 113 3.15 9.32 -5.48
C HIS A 113 2.48 10.13 -6.58
N GLN A 114 3.23 10.58 -7.57
CA GLN A 114 2.74 11.33 -8.73
C GLN A 114 3.24 10.70 -10.02
N GLY A 115 2.46 10.81 -11.10
CA GLY A 115 2.83 10.32 -12.41
C GLY A 115 1.67 10.35 -13.39
N ALA A 116 1.90 9.91 -14.62
CA ALA A 116 0.85 9.85 -15.63
C ALA A 116 -0.05 8.62 -15.46
N ARG A 117 0.52 7.49 -15.03
CA ARG A 117 -0.20 6.21 -14.92
C ARG A 117 0.35 5.36 -13.80
N TYR A 118 -0.55 4.74 -13.05
CA TYR A 118 -0.25 3.73 -12.03
C TYR A 118 -1.13 2.50 -12.25
N GLU A 119 -0.53 1.34 -12.16
CA GLU A 119 -1.21 0.05 -12.23
C GLU A 119 -0.82 -0.79 -11.02
N TYR A 120 -1.80 -1.18 -10.24
CA TYR A 120 -1.62 -2.05 -9.09
C TYR A 120 -2.35 -3.37 -9.28
N ASN A 121 -1.60 -4.46 -9.27
CA ASN A 121 -2.15 -5.81 -9.29
C ASN A 121 -2.28 -6.30 -7.83
N LEU A 122 -3.52 -6.54 -7.40
CA LEU A 122 -3.81 -6.92 -6.02
C LEU A 122 -3.38 -8.36 -5.69
N GLN A 123 -3.33 -9.25 -6.69
CA GLN A 123 -2.91 -10.65 -6.49
C GLN A 123 -1.40 -10.74 -6.27
N THR A 124 -0.63 -10.08 -7.13
CA THR A 124 0.83 -10.12 -7.10
C THR A 124 1.43 -9.05 -6.20
N GLN A 125 0.62 -8.08 -5.77
CA GLN A 125 1.05 -6.89 -5.01
C GLN A 125 2.09 -6.05 -5.74
N MET A 126 2.10 -6.11 -7.06
CA MET A 126 3.01 -5.32 -7.89
C MET A 126 2.38 -3.97 -8.23
N LEU A 127 3.17 -2.92 -8.03
CA LEU A 127 2.84 -1.56 -8.43
C LEU A 127 3.78 -1.14 -9.56
N ASN A 128 3.21 -0.83 -10.71
CA ASN A 128 3.91 -0.23 -11.84
C ASN A 128 3.49 1.23 -11.98
N ALA A 129 4.46 2.10 -12.20
CA ALA A 129 4.23 3.52 -12.41
C ALA A 129 4.95 3.96 -13.68
N SER A 130 4.31 4.81 -14.47
CA SER A 130 4.91 5.41 -15.65
C SER A 130 4.59 6.90 -15.75
N GLY A 131 5.55 7.65 -16.26
CA GLY A 131 5.38 9.03 -16.70
C GLY A 131 5.03 9.09 -18.19
N ASP A 132 4.61 10.27 -18.61
CA ASP A 132 4.48 10.63 -20.03
C ASP A 132 5.38 11.83 -20.29
N GLY A 133 6.30 11.93 -21.03
CA GLY A 133 7.24 13.00 -21.35
C GLY A 133 7.28 14.25 -20.42
N GLU A 134 6.16 14.75 -19.96
CA GLU A 134 6.01 15.91 -19.09
C GLU A 134 5.79 15.51 -17.61
N ASN A 135 4.98 14.49 -17.34
CA ASN A 135 4.68 14.00 -15.99
C ASN A 135 5.57 12.83 -15.62
N ARG A 136 6.69 13.12 -14.97
CA ARG A 136 7.59 12.06 -14.46
C ARG A 136 6.98 11.38 -13.24
N VAL A 137 7.37 10.12 -13.02
CA VAL A 137 7.07 9.46 -11.74
C VAL A 137 7.88 10.14 -10.63
N VAL A 138 7.18 10.68 -9.64
CA VAL A 138 7.76 11.32 -8.45
C VAL A 138 7.20 10.67 -7.22
N VAL A 139 8.08 10.26 -6.30
CA VAL A 139 7.68 9.71 -4.99
C VAL A 139 8.34 10.55 -3.91
N THR A 140 7.52 11.05 -2.98
CA THR A 140 7.97 11.81 -1.82
C THR A 140 7.59 11.04 -0.56
N PHE A 141 8.56 10.79 0.31
CA PHE A 141 8.35 10.14 1.61
C PHE A 141 8.39 11.17 2.73
N ASP A 142 7.43 11.09 3.65
CA ASP A 142 7.55 11.80 4.92
C ASP A 142 8.56 11.06 5.81
N PRO A 143 9.68 11.67 6.19
CA PRO A 143 10.70 11.03 7.01
C PRO A 143 10.19 10.63 8.41
N MET A 144 9.09 11.22 8.89
CA MET A 144 8.46 10.83 10.15
C MET A 144 7.51 9.63 10.02
N ALA A 145 7.00 9.34 8.83
CA ALA A 145 6.15 8.18 8.57
C ALA A 145 6.97 6.88 8.46
N VAL A 146 8.23 6.98 8.06
CA VAL A 146 9.15 5.84 8.03
C VAL A 146 9.78 5.68 9.41
N LYS A 147 9.05 5.12 10.38
CA LYS A 147 9.69 4.57 11.58
C LYS A 147 10.43 3.31 11.15
N PRO A 148 11.79 3.25 11.24
CA PRO A 148 12.47 1.98 11.09
C PRO A 148 11.94 1.09 12.21
N SER A 149 11.42 -0.07 11.87
CA SER A 149 11.24 -1.15 12.83
C SER A 149 12.65 -1.55 13.26
N LEU A 150 13.14 -0.89 14.31
CA LEU A 150 14.28 -1.38 15.05
C LEU A 150 13.79 -2.68 15.68
N ASP A 151 14.08 -3.79 15.04
CA ASP A 151 14.10 -5.10 15.69
C ASP A 151 15.00 -4.95 16.92
N GLN A 152 14.36 -4.77 18.08
CA GLN A 152 15.01 -4.74 19.38
C GLN A 152 15.42 -6.17 19.79
N ASN A 153 15.97 -6.96 18.88
CA ASN A 153 16.49 -8.27 19.22
C ASN A 153 17.82 -8.59 18.52
N SER A 154 18.67 -7.60 18.36
CA SER A 154 20.10 -7.82 18.17
C SER A 154 20.86 -7.19 19.33
N SER A 155 20.81 -7.85 20.48
CA SER A 155 21.85 -7.68 21.48
C SER A 155 23.18 -7.97 20.79
N PRO A 156 24.17 -7.08 20.84
CA PRO A 156 25.50 -7.40 20.33
C PRO A 156 25.99 -8.65 21.06
N PRO A 157 26.69 -9.59 20.42
CA PRO A 157 27.31 -10.69 21.14
C PRO A 157 28.24 -10.09 22.18
N GLU A 158 27.99 -10.38 23.45
CA GLU A 158 28.93 -10.08 24.53
C GLU A 158 30.26 -10.74 24.18
N THR A 159 31.22 -9.95 23.78
CA THR A 159 32.61 -10.37 23.76
C THR A 159 33.05 -10.53 25.20
N ASN A 160 32.91 -11.74 25.73
CA ASN A 160 33.57 -12.18 26.95
C ASN A 160 35.11 -12.17 26.70
N ASN A 161 35.69 -11.00 26.78
CA ASN A 161 37.14 -10.84 26.96
C ASN A 161 37.42 -10.67 28.46
N THR A 162 37.34 -11.76 29.18
CA THR A 162 37.97 -11.85 30.49
C THR A 162 39.45 -12.08 30.26
N PRO A 163 40.32 -11.16 30.61
CA PRO A 163 41.77 -11.48 30.64
C PRO A 163 41.98 -12.43 31.79
N ASN A 164 42.21 -13.70 31.48
CA ASN A 164 42.65 -14.71 32.42
C ASN A 164 44.10 -14.36 32.84
N HIS A 165 44.22 -13.62 33.95
CA HIS A 165 45.47 -13.37 34.60
C HIS A 165 45.84 -14.62 35.43
N GLN A 166 46.37 -15.64 34.77
CA GLN A 166 47.06 -16.74 35.48
C GLN A 166 48.34 -16.21 36.10
N VAL A 167 48.24 -15.96 37.40
CA VAL A 167 49.41 -15.77 38.25
C VAL A 167 50.09 -17.12 38.35
N ASN A 168 51.21 -17.28 37.65
CA ASN A 168 52.10 -18.42 37.76
C ASN A 168 52.79 -18.37 39.14
N PRO A 169 52.71 -19.39 40.01
CA PRO A 169 53.47 -19.42 41.24
C PRO A 169 54.97 -19.61 40.95
N LYS A 170 55.75 -18.73 41.54
CA LYS A 170 57.21 -18.70 41.53
C LYS A 170 57.76 -20.03 42.03
N PRO A 171 58.71 -20.69 41.36
CA PRO A 171 59.33 -21.90 41.90
C PRO A 171 60.26 -21.57 43.10
N ASP A 172 60.08 -22.31 44.21
CA ASP A 172 60.91 -22.31 45.40
C ASP A 172 62.36 -22.68 45.04
N LEU A 173 63.25 -21.75 45.24
CA LEU A 173 64.67 -22.01 45.22
C LEU A 173 65.12 -22.72 46.54
N LYS A 174 65.38 -23.98 46.46
CA LYS A 174 66.02 -24.72 47.54
C LYS A 174 67.51 -24.19 47.72
N PRO A 175 67.97 -24.02 48.95
CA PRO A 175 69.32 -23.60 49.19
C PRO A 175 70.31 -24.73 48.87
N VAL A 176 71.42 -24.40 48.16
CA VAL A 176 72.50 -25.28 47.88
C VAL A 176 73.38 -25.39 49.12
N PRO A 177 73.80 -26.55 49.59
CA PRO A 177 74.69 -26.70 50.70
C PRO A 177 76.14 -26.39 50.30
N GLY A 178 76.83 -25.62 51.09
CA GLY A 178 78.20 -25.28 50.93
C GLY A 178 79.14 -26.49 51.11
N LYS A 179 80.28 -26.43 50.49
CA LYS A 179 81.38 -27.33 50.67
C LYS A 179 82.67 -26.56 50.97
N PRO A 180 83.57 -27.20 51.58
CA PRO A 180 84.46 -26.71 52.62
C PRO A 180 85.59 -25.85 52.19
#